data_a35c18622e08e788e6bff67b2d0abd52
#
_entry.id   a35c18622e08e788e6bff67b2d0abd52
#
_cell.length_a   1.000
_cell.length_b   1.000
_cell.length_c   1.000
_cell.angle_alpha   90.00
_cell.angle_beta   90.00
_cell.angle_gamma   90.00
#
_symmetry.space_group_name_H-M   'P 1'
#
loop_
_entity.id
_entity.type
_entity.pdbx_description
1 polymer ?
#
loop_
_entity_poly.entity_id
_entity_poly.type
_entity_poly.pdbx_seq_one_letter_code
_entity_poly.pdbx_strand_id
1 'polypeptide(L)'
;ENFYLKGKRSIAKARAEGPAAYVFPGDDPRPGQAARLLRQLQAQGVEVHRADKAFKVKDAEYPAGSYVVRMDQPYSRMADMRLDKQFFNVNDPQPYDDVGWTLGPLYNVKTVRVDDVAVLDAPMTLVKGEVAAPGGITRLGKGAIQAYLINHNADNVLATFRFARKDLKILAAEKDFEAQGRKLRAGSFILKPGDNPKDLESVLDEAGKKQGFAVLASPAVPDVPTHEVGAPRVAVMHTWQNTQNEGWLRIALDEYGIPYAYISVHAVRDNAKLRDKYDVIIFGPSSPDPLSIVSGLGGDKPLPWKKTTLTPNIG
;
A
#
# COMPACT_ATOMS: atom_id res chain seq x y z
N GLU A 1 -5.16 -32.10 -20.87
CA GLU A 1 -6.13 -31.64 -21.89
C GLU A 1 -7.08 -30.59 -21.33
N ASN A 2 -7.77 -30.83 -20.22
CA ASN A 2 -8.74 -29.88 -19.63
C ASN A 2 -8.13 -28.53 -19.27
N PHE A 3 -6.89 -28.51 -18.74
CA PHE A 3 -6.21 -27.27 -18.38
C PHE A 3 -5.91 -26.41 -19.62
N TYR A 4 -5.45 -27.04 -20.70
CA TYR A 4 -5.22 -26.37 -21.97
C TYR A 4 -6.50 -25.76 -22.57
N LEU A 5 -7.60 -26.53 -22.56
CA LEU A 5 -8.90 -26.07 -23.04
C LEU A 5 -9.42 -24.92 -22.18
N LYS A 6 -9.23 -24.96 -20.87
CA LYS A 6 -9.57 -23.85 -19.96
C LYS A 6 -8.80 -22.57 -20.33
N GLY A 7 -7.51 -22.67 -20.58
CA GLY A 7 -6.69 -21.55 -21.04
C GLY A 7 -7.19 -20.94 -22.35
N LYS A 8 -7.48 -21.76 -23.34
CA LYS A 8 -8.06 -21.30 -24.64
C LYS A 8 -9.39 -20.59 -24.47
N ARG A 9 -10.29 -21.11 -23.63
CA ARG A 9 -11.57 -20.47 -23.33
C ARG A 9 -11.38 -19.13 -22.63
N SER A 10 -10.44 -19.04 -21.68
CA SER A 10 -10.12 -17.80 -20.98
C SER A 10 -9.64 -16.70 -21.94
N ILE A 11 -8.78 -17.06 -22.89
CA ILE A 11 -8.31 -16.14 -23.95
C ILE A 11 -9.47 -15.65 -24.82
N ALA A 12 -10.31 -16.56 -25.30
CA ALA A 12 -11.42 -16.22 -26.18
C ALA A 12 -12.48 -15.34 -25.51
N LYS A 13 -12.69 -15.51 -24.21
CA LYS A 13 -13.71 -14.82 -23.44
C LYS A 13 -13.53 -13.30 -23.42
N ALA A 14 -12.29 -12.80 -23.42
CA ALA A 14 -11.99 -11.38 -23.43
C ALA A 14 -12.66 -10.61 -24.60
N ARG A 15 -12.78 -11.26 -25.76
CA ARG A 15 -13.41 -10.67 -26.95
C ARG A 15 -14.90 -10.99 -27.06
N ALA A 16 -15.37 -12.07 -26.44
CA ALA A 16 -16.75 -12.55 -26.58
C ALA A 16 -17.69 -12.00 -25.49
N GLU A 17 -17.20 -11.92 -24.25
CA GLU A 17 -18.03 -11.62 -23.08
C GLU A 17 -17.45 -10.45 -22.23
N GLY A 18 -16.13 -10.16 -22.39
CA GLY A 18 -15.42 -9.20 -21.55
C GLY A 18 -15.12 -9.71 -20.12
N PRO A 19 -14.50 -8.89 -19.28
CA PRO A 19 -13.84 -7.66 -19.67
C PRO A 19 -12.70 -7.89 -20.67
N ALA A 20 -12.40 -6.88 -21.50
CA ALA A 20 -11.29 -6.95 -22.43
C ALA A 20 -9.94 -6.66 -21.74
N ALA A 21 -9.93 -5.74 -20.78
CA ALA A 21 -8.74 -5.42 -19.99
C ALA A 21 -9.09 -4.77 -18.65
N TYR A 22 -8.08 -4.73 -17.76
CA TYR A 22 -8.02 -3.81 -16.63
C TYR A 22 -6.89 -2.81 -16.86
N VAL A 23 -7.20 -1.51 -16.73
CA VAL A 23 -6.24 -0.42 -16.92
C VAL A 23 -5.90 0.24 -15.59
N PHE A 24 -4.62 0.42 -15.34
CA PHE A 24 -4.04 1.16 -14.24
C PHE A 24 -3.46 2.46 -14.80
N PRO A 25 -4.15 3.60 -14.65
CA PRO A 25 -3.72 4.86 -15.24
C PRO A 25 -2.32 5.28 -14.78
N GLY A 26 -1.49 5.74 -15.73
CA GLY A 26 -0.10 6.11 -15.48
C GLY A 26 0.07 7.38 -14.64
N ASP A 27 -1.02 8.11 -14.40
CA ASP A 27 -1.10 9.31 -13.55
C ASP A 27 -1.65 9.02 -12.14
N ASP A 28 -1.80 7.76 -11.76
CA ASP A 28 -2.17 7.42 -10.38
C ASP A 28 -1.13 8.01 -9.41
N PRO A 29 -1.57 8.72 -8.35
CA PRO A 29 -0.67 9.35 -7.40
C PRO A 29 0.14 8.35 -6.55
N ARG A 30 -0.14 7.05 -6.63
CA ARG A 30 0.51 5.98 -5.88
C ARG A 30 1.16 4.93 -6.78
N PRO A 31 2.14 5.31 -7.60
CA PRO A 31 2.77 4.39 -8.56
C PRO A 31 3.46 3.20 -7.86
N GLY A 32 3.96 3.38 -6.63
CA GLY A 32 4.54 2.31 -5.82
C GLY A 32 3.53 1.22 -5.48
N GLN A 33 2.32 1.59 -5.07
CA GLN A 33 1.24 0.65 -4.76
C GLN A 33 0.72 -0.04 -6.02
N ALA A 34 0.58 0.69 -7.13
CA ALA A 34 0.22 0.10 -8.42
C ALA A 34 1.24 -0.96 -8.86
N ALA A 35 2.53 -0.65 -8.78
CA ALA A 35 3.59 -1.59 -9.11
C ALA A 35 3.59 -2.82 -8.18
N ARG A 36 3.34 -2.63 -6.88
CA ARG A 36 3.23 -3.74 -5.91
C ARG A 36 2.08 -4.68 -6.26
N LEU A 37 0.90 -4.15 -6.54
CA LEU A 37 -0.25 -4.95 -6.97
C LEU A 37 0.03 -5.71 -8.27
N LEU A 38 0.62 -5.03 -9.26
CA LEU A 38 0.92 -5.65 -10.56
C LEU A 38 2.00 -6.74 -10.44
N ARG A 39 3.03 -6.57 -9.61
CA ARG A 39 4.00 -7.63 -9.31
C ARG A 39 3.36 -8.85 -8.65
N GLN A 40 2.40 -8.63 -7.75
CA GLN A 40 1.65 -9.74 -7.15
C GLN A 40 0.86 -10.54 -8.21
N LEU A 41 0.27 -9.85 -9.19
CA LEU A 41 -0.38 -10.52 -10.31
C LEU A 41 0.62 -11.25 -11.22
N GLN A 42 1.78 -10.63 -11.53
CA GLN A 42 2.86 -11.25 -12.30
C GLN A 42 3.38 -12.53 -11.62
N ALA A 43 3.57 -12.52 -10.30
CA ALA A 43 3.99 -13.69 -9.52
C ALA A 43 3.00 -14.86 -9.64
N GLN A 44 1.76 -14.59 -10.02
CA GLN A 44 0.72 -15.60 -10.28
C GLN A 44 0.54 -15.91 -11.78
N GLY A 45 1.47 -15.48 -12.63
CA GLY A 45 1.49 -15.77 -14.05
C GLY A 45 0.66 -14.84 -14.93
N VAL A 46 0.16 -13.73 -14.38
CA VAL A 46 -0.57 -12.72 -15.17
C VAL A 46 0.41 -11.85 -15.96
N GLU A 47 0.20 -11.74 -17.26
CA GLU A 47 0.94 -10.83 -18.12
C GLU A 47 0.46 -9.40 -17.94
N VAL A 48 1.40 -8.48 -17.78
CA VAL A 48 1.16 -7.04 -17.63
C VAL A 48 1.81 -6.31 -18.81
N HIS A 49 1.07 -5.44 -19.46
CA HIS A 49 1.55 -4.60 -20.55
C HIS A 49 1.66 -3.15 -20.08
N ARG A 50 2.49 -2.37 -20.74
CA ARG A 50 2.63 -0.92 -20.53
C ARG A 50 2.30 -0.19 -21.81
N ALA A 51 1.45 0.83 -21.73
CA ALA A 51 1.10 1.68 -22.85
C ALA A 51 2.30 2.52 -23.28
N ASP A 52 2.67 2.42 -24.56
CA ASP A 52 3.81 3.14 -25.15
C ASP A 52 3.45 4.61 -25.44
N LYS A 53 2.17 4.87 -25.68
CA LYS A 53 1.60 6.20 -25.96
C LYS A 53 0.27 6.34 -25.22
N ALA A 54 -0.19 7.59 -25.06
CA ALA A 54 -1.55 7.84 -24.62
C ALA A 54 -2.54 7.19 -25.61
N PHE A 55 -3.62 6.64 -25.09
CA PHE A 55 -4.67 6.01 -25.90
C PHE A 55 -6.05 6.32 -25.34
N LYS A 56 -7.04 6.23 -26.21
CA LYS A 56 -8.45 6.48 -25.85
C LYS A 56 -9.29 5.26 -26.15
N VAL A 57 -10.19 4.94 -25.23
CA VAL A 57 -11.23 3.90 -25.42
C VAL A 57 -12.56 4.51 -25.05
N LYS A 58 -13.45 4.65 -26.02
CA LYS A 58 -14.71 5.44 -25.87
C LYS A 58 -14.37 6.87 -25.39
N ASP A 59 -14.97 7.26 -24.27
CA ASP A 59 -14.78 8.60 -23.68
C ASP A 59 -13.63 8.67 -22.67
N ALA A 60 -13.02 7.53 -22.32
CA ALA A 60 -11.92 7.46 -21.37
C ALA A 60 -10.58 7.58 -22.08
N GLU A 61 -9.73 8.49 -21.60
CA GLU A 61 -8.35 8.68 -22.05
C GLU A 61 -7.37 8.18 -20.98
N TYR A 62 -6.33 7.49 -21.43
CA TYR A 62 -5.30 6.90 -20.58
C TYR A 62 -3.93 7.44 -21.02
N PRO A 63 -3.12 8.00 -20.10
CA PRO A 63 -1.82 8.54 -20.44
C PRO A 63 -0.84 7.43 -20.85
N ALA A 64 0.21 7.83 -21.57
CA ALA A 64 1.37 6.97 -21.80
C ALA A 64 1.94 6.47 -20.46
N GLY A 65 2.43 5.22 -20.44
CA GLY A 65 2.92 4.59 -19.22
C GLY A 65 1.85 3.96 -18.34
N SER A 66 0.56 4.06 -18.70
CA SER A 66 -0.50 3.26 -18.05
C SER A 66 -0.20 1.77 -18.18
N TYR A 67 -0.48 1.01 -17.13
CA TYR A 67 -0.39 -0.45 -17.20
C TYR A 67 -1.70 -1.05 -17.61
N VAL A 68 -1.63 -2.15 -18.38
CA VAL A 68 -2.80 -2.85 -18.91
C VAL A 68 -2.64 -4.35 -18.63
N VAL A 69 -3.59 -4.89 -17.89
CA VAL A 69 -3.78 -6.34 -17.75
C VAL A 69 -4.78 -6.75 -18.80
N ARG A 70 -4.29 -7.26 -19.94
CA ARG A 70 -5.12 -7.77 -21.03
C ARG A 70 -5.81 -9.04 -20.56
N MET A 71 -7.08 -9.20 -20.96
CA MET A 71 -7.84 -10.38 -20.54
C MET A 71 -7.80 -11.52 -21.59
N ASP A 72 -7.22 -11.27 -22.77
CA ASP A 72 -6.95 -12.28 -23.77
C ASP A 72 -5.66 -13.10 -23.46
N GLN A 73 -5.55 -13.55 -22.21
CA GLN A 73 -4.45 -14.36 -21.70
C GLN A 73 -4.95 -15.55 -20.85
N PRO A 74 -4.17 -16.62 -20.68
CA PRO A 74 -4.62 -17.83 -19.99
C PRO A 74 -5.11 -17.63 -18.56
N TYR A 75 -4.42 -16.76 -17.79
CA TYR A 75 -4.73 -16.49 -16.37
C TYR A 75 -5.70 -15.34 -16.17
N SER A 76 -6.40 -14.90 -17.22
CA SER A 76 -7.35 -13.78 -17.17
C SER A 76 -8.45 -13.97 -16.12
N ARG A 77 -8.95 -15.21 -15.92
CA ARG A 77 -10.01 -15.45 -14.93
C ARG A 77 -9.57 -15.22 -13.50
N MET A 78 -8.32 -15.52 -13.19
CA MET A 78 -7.73 -15.21 -11.89
C MET A 78 -7.52 -13.70 -11.71
N ALA A 79 -7.05 -13.03 -12.78
CA ALA A 79 -6.92 -11.57 -12.75
C ALA A 79 -8.27 -10.88 -12.57
N ASP A 80 -9.32 -11.33 -13.26
CA ASP A 80 -10.70 -10.84 -13.15
C ASP A 80 -11.23 -10.96 -11.71
N MET A 81 -11.12 -12.17 -11.13
CA MET A 81 -11.55 -12.44 -9.77
C MET A 81 -10.85 -11.51 -8.75
N ARG A 82 -9.58 -11.15 -8.98
CA ARG A 82 -8.80 -10.30 -8.09
C ARG A 82 -9.09 -8.81 -8.27
N LEU A 83 -9.35 -8.38 -9.50
CA LEU A 83 -9.43 -6.96 -9.85
C LEU A 83 -10.84 -6.42 -9.95
N ASP A 84 -11.81 -7.28 -10.26
CA ASP A 84 -13.21 -6.87 -10.36
C ASP A 84 -13.76 -6.50 -8.98
N LYS A 85 -14.68 -5.53 -8.96
CA LYS A 85 -15.38 -5.16 -7.73
C LYS A 85 -16.36 -6.26 -7.36
N GLN A 86 -16.18 -6.80 -6.18
CA GLN A 86 -17.13 -7.76 -5.62
C GLN A 86 -18.17 -7.02 -4.79
N PHE A 87 -19.43 -7.33 -5.03
CA PHE A 87 -20.55 -6.77 -4.27
C PHE A 87 -21.16 -7.88 -3.42
N PHE A 88 -21.25 -7.66 -2.13
CA PHE A 88 -21.95 -8.55 -1.22
C PHE A 88 -23.43 -8.17 -1.20
N ASN A 89 -24.31 -9.14 -1.44
CA ASN A 89 -25.73 -8.98 -1.22
C ASN A 89 -26.06 -9.56 0.17
N VAL A 90 -26.73 -8.78 1.00
CA VAL A 90 -27.10 -9.19 2.37
C VAL A 90 -27.94 -10.48 2.44
N ASN A 91 -28.60 -10.85 1.35
CA ASN A 91 -29.39 -12.08 1.24
C ASN A 91 -28.57 -13.30 0.75
N ASP A 92 -27.32 -13.09 0.34
CA ASP A 92 -26.44 -14.18 -0.06
C ASP A 92 -25.89 -14.90 1.18
N PRO A 93 -25.58 -16.19 1.07
CA PRO A 93 -24.83 -16.88 2.11
C PRO A 93 -23.52 -16.17 2.40
N GLN A 94 -23.15 -16.05 3.65
CA GLN A 94 -21.87 -15.47 4.01
C GLN A 94 -20.73 -16.24 3.33
N PRO A 95 -19.90 -15.57 2.51
CA PRO A 95 -18.80 -16.26 1.86
C PRO A 95 -17.80 -16.77 2.89
N TYR A 96 -17.41 -18.02 2.76
CA TYR A 96 -16.27 -18.58 3.46
C TYR A 96 -15.07 -18.45 2.54
N ASP A 97 -14.30 -17.39 2.72
CA ASP A 97 -13.16 -17.14 1.85
C ASP A 97 -12.12 -16.22 2.49
N ASP A 98 -10.89 -16.70 2.51
CA ASP A 98 -9.70 -15.93 2.92
C ASP A 98 -8.98 -15.32 1.71
N VAL A 99 -9.59 -15.29 0.53
CA VAL A 99 -9.01 -14.73 -0.69
C VAL A 99 -9.30 -13.23 -0.78
N GLY A 100 -8.25 -12.43 -0.96
CA GLY A 100 -8.43 -10.99 -1.24
C GLY A 100 -9.06 -10.76 -2.61
N TRP A 101 -10.15 -9.98 -2.66
CA TRP A 101 -10.84 -9.53 -3.86
C TRP A 101 -10.77 -8.02 -3.97
N THR A 102 -11.19 -7.48 -5.11
CA THR A 102 -11.28 -6.02 -5.28
C THR A 102 -9.95 -5.34 -4.95
N LEU A 103 -8.84 -5.95 -5.41
CA LEU A 103 -7.50 -5.54 -4.99
C LEU A 103 -7.15 -4.10 -5.37
N GLY A 104 -7.73 -3.54 -6.44
CA GLY A 104 -7.53 -2.13 -6.78
C GLY A 104 -7.83 -1.21 -5.60
N PRO A 105 -9.07 -1.16 -5.09
CA PRO A 105 -9.43 -0.41 -3.89
C PRO A 105 -8.64 -0.80 -2.63
N LEU A 106 -8.37 -2.09 -2.39
CA LEU A 106 -7.59 -2.55 -1.24
C LEU A 106 -6.15 -2.01 -1.25
N TYR A 107 -5.53 -1.87 -2.43
CA TYR A 107 -4.22 -1.24 -2.61
C TYR A 107 -4.31 0.29 -2.72
N ASN A 108 -5.53 0.85 -2.64
CA ASN A 108 -5.78 2.27 -2.87
C ASN A 108 -5.28 2.76 -4.25
N VAL A 109 -5.46 1.94 -5.27
CA VAL A 109 -4.99 2.16 -6.65
C VAL A 109 -6.19 2.22 -7.59
N LYS A 110 -6.19 3.19 -8.50
CA LYS A 110 -7.21 3.31 -9.54
C LYS A 110 -7.07 2.13 -10.51
N THR A 111 -8.10 1.30 -10.54
CA THR A 111 -8.22 0.15 -11.44
C THR A 111 -9.49 0.31 -12.27
N VAL A 112 -9.35 0.37 -13.57
CA VAL A 112 -10.48 0.60 -14.48
C VAL A 112 -10.75 -0.68 -15.27
N ARG A 113 -11.94 -1.24 -15.08
CA ARG A 113 -12.45 -2.35 -15.89
C ARG A 113 -12.89 -1.81 -17.24
N VAL A 114 -12.39 -2.41 -18.32
CA VAL A 114 -12.69 -2.00 -19.69
C VAL A 114 -13.28 -3.19 -20.46
N ASP A 115 -14.53 -3.05 -20.89
CA ASP A 115 -15.22 -4.10 -21.65
C ASP A 115 -15.02 -3.96 -23.16
N ASP A 116 -14.68 -2.75 -23.65
CA ASP A 116 -14.48 -2.49 -25.05
C ASP A 116 -13.17 -3.14 -25.56
N VAL A 117 -13.33 -4.01 -26.55
CA VAL A 117 -12.23 -4.76 -27.15
C VAL A 117 -11.18 -3.87 -27.85
N ALA A 118 -11.52 -2.63 -28.20
CA ALA A 118 -10.58 -1.68 -28.78
C ALA A 118 -9.35 -1.41 -27.89
N VAL A 119 -9.48 -1.62 -26.58
CA VAL A 119 -8.34 -1.51 -25.65
C VAL A 119 -7.22 -2.50 -25.98
N LEU A 120 -7.53 -3.64 -26.58
CA LEU A 120 -6.55 -4.67 -26.95
C LEU A 120 -5.68 -4.26 -28.15
N ASP A 121 -6.12 -3.28 -28.91
CA ASP A 121 -5.41 -2.75 -30.09
C ASP A 121 -4.60 -1.48 -29.76
N ALA A 122 -4.66 -1.02 -28.50
CA ALA A 122 -3.85 0.12 -28.05
C ALA A 122 -2.34 -0.20 -28.12
N PRO A 123 -1.50 0.79 -28.47
CA PRO A 123 -0.05 0.60 -28.55
C PRO A 123 0.53 0.33 -27.15
N MET A 124 0.93 -0.91 -26.91
CA MET A 124 1.49 -1.34 -25.64
C MET A 124 2.50 -2.45 -25.79
N THR A 125 3.45 -2.51 -24.88
CA THR A 125 4.52 -3.51 -24.84
C THR A 125 4.39 -4.38 -23.59
N LEU A 126 4.58 -5.70 -23.74
CA LEU A 126 4.66 -6.63 -22.63
C LEU A 126 5.83 -6.25 -21.71
N VAL A 127 5.55 -6.09 -20.42
CA VAL A 127 6.57 -5.83 -19.41
C VAL A 127 7.42 -7.09 -19.20
N LYS A 128 8.68 -7.03 -19.61
CA LYS A 128 9.67 -8.09 -19.34
C LYS A 128 10.28 -7.86 -17.96
N GLY A 129 10.13 -8.81 -17.08
CA GLY A 129 10.58 -8.70 -15.69
C GLY A 129 9.52 -8.05 -14.78
N GLU A 130 9.91 -7.62 -13.60
CA GLU A 130 9.00 -7.03 -12.63
C GLU A 130 8.55 -5.62 -13.01
N VAL A 131 7.29 -5.29 -12.74
CA VAL A 131 6.79 -3.92 -12.88
C VAL A 131 7.53 -3.01 -11.90
N ALA A 132 8.21 -2.01 -12.44
CA ALA A 132 8.90 -0.98 -11.67
C ALA A 132 8.03 0.28 -11.55
N ALA A 133 7.94 0.83 -10.35
CA ALA A 133 7.29 2.13 -10.15
C ALA A 133 8.21 3.26 -10.60
N PRO A 134 7.68 4.32 -11.25
CA PRO A 134 8.43 5.53 -11.44
C PRO A 134 8.69 6.21 -10.09
N GLY A 135 9.91 6.69 -9.88
CA GLY A 135 10.31 7.35 -8.66
C GLY A 135 11.63 8.10 -8.85
N GLY A 136 12.06 8.78 -7.78
CA GLY A 136 13.28 9.59 -7.78
C GLY A 136 13.02 11.09 -7.92
N ILE A 137 14.07 11.86 -8.17
CA ILE A 137 14.04 13.32 -8.11
C ILE A 137 13.62 13.95 -9.43
N THR A 138 12.71 14.91 -9.34
CA THR A 138 12.34 15.84 -10.41
C THR A 138 12.58 17.27 -9.94
N ARG A 139 13.32 18.07 -10.70
CA ARG A 139 13.57 19.48 -10.38
C ARG A 139 12.39 20.37 -10.78
N LEU A 140 11.98 21.23 -9.86
CA LEU A 140 10.95 22.25 -10.07
C LEU A 140 11.60 23.61 -10.33
N GLY A 141 11.71 24.02 -11.58
CA GLY A 141 12.27 25.33 -11.95
C GLY A 141 13.80 25.37 -11.94
N LYS A 142 14.35 26.60 -12.01
CA LYS A 142 15.79 26.91 -12.05
C LYS A 142 16.26 27.48 -10.72
N GLY A 143 17.52 27.25 -10.36
CA GLY A 143 18.12 27.81 -9.15
C GLY A 143 18.66 26.75 -8.18
N ALA A 144 19.25 27.20 -7.07
CA ALA A 144 19.73 26.31 -6.00
C ALA A 144 18.55 25.67 -5.29
N ILE A 145 18.67 24.38 -4.96
CA ILE A 145 17.61 23.64 -4.23
C ILE A 145 17.58 24.12 -2.79
N GLN A 146 16.41 24.55 -2.35
CA GLN A 146 16.14 25.00 -0.98
C GLN A 146 15.31 23.97 -0.18
N ALA A 147 14.54 23.11 -0.87
CA ALA A 147 13.78 22.05 -0.24
C ALA A 147 13.55 20.86 -1.20
N TYR A 148 13.46 19.67 -0.62
CA TYR A 148 12.92 18.48 -1.27
C TYR A 148 11.53 18.20 -0.70
N LEU A 149 10.56 17.98 -1.60
CA LEU A 149 9.15 17.79 -1.26
C LEU A 149 8.69 16.41 -1.71
N ILE A 150 8.00 15.69 -0.83
CA ILE A 150 7.41 14.39 -1.11
C ILE A 150 5.92 14.48 -0.80
N ASN A 151 5.08 14.34 -1.83
CA ASN A 151 3.63 14.50 -1.65
C ASN A 151 3.04 13.36 -0.82
N HIS A 152 2.18 13.71 0.12
CA HIS A 152 1.42 12.75 0.92
C HIS A 152 0.19 12.25 0.15
N ASN A 153 0.28 11.06 -0.43
CA ASN A 153 -0.78 10.43 -1.20
C ASN A 153 -1.47 9.26 -0.45
N ALA A 154 -1.38 9.24 0.88
CA ALA A 154 -1.76 8.09 1.70
C ALA A 154 -1.00 6.81 1.26
N ASP A 155 0.27 6.97 0.90
CA ASP A 155 1.15 5.88 0.48
C ASP A 155 1.99 5.41 1.67
N ASN A 156 1.87 4.13 2.02
CA ASN A 156 2.57 3.52 3.15
C ASN A 156 4.10 3.56 3.02
N VAL A 157 4.64 3.73 1.81
CA VAL A 157 6.09 3.84 1.59
C VAL A 157 6.71 5.05 2.29
N LEU A 158 5.92 6.09 2.60
CA LEU A 158 6.41 7.23 3.39
C LEU A 158 6.76 6.82 4.83
N ALA A 159 5.98 5.92 5.42
CA ALA A 159 6.32 5.34 6.72
C ALA A 159 7.59 4.48 6.60
N THR A 160 7.69 3.61 5.59
CA THR A 160 8.90 2.84 5.29
C THR A 160 10.13 3.75 5.19
N PHE A 161 10.03 4.82 4.41
CA PHE A 161 11.11 5.79 4.25
C PHE A 161 11.49 6.45 5.60
N ARG A 162 10.49 6.91 6.38
CA ARG A 162 10.74 7.55 7.67
C ARG A 162 11.44 6.63 8.65
N PHE A 163 11.01 5.38 8.78
CA PHE A 163 11.62 4.42 9.70
C PHE A 163 13.00 3.93 9.23
N ALA A 164 13.23 3.87 7.92
CA ALA A 164 14.55 3.55 7.35
C ALA A 164 15.57 4.69 7.52
N ARG A 165 15.10 5.95 7.56
CA ARG A 165 15.94 7.14 7.59
C ARG A 165 15.62 8.02 8.82
N LYS A 166 15.85 7.44 10.00
CA LYS A 166 15.67 8.14 11.30
C LYS A 166 16.64 9.31 11.49
N ASP A 167 17.75 9.27 10.78
CA ASP A 167 18.81 10.27 10.76
C ASP A 167 18.42 11.59 10.07
N LEU A 168 17.37 11.57 9.21
CA LEU A 168 16.95 12.75 8.49
C LEU A 168 15.98 13.61 9.32
N LYS A 169 16.17 14.93 9.23
CA LYS A 169 15.21 15.91 9.72
C LYS A 169 14.13 16.12 8.68
N ILE A 170 12.96 15.60 8.93
CA ILE A 170 11.79 15.65 8.06
C ILE A 170 10.71 16.49 8.73
N LEU A 171 10.19 17.46 7.99
CA LEU A 171 9.02 18.23 8.37
C LEU A 171 7.79 17.73 7.62
N ALA A 172 6.63 17.74 8.25
CA ALA A 172 5.35 17.51 7.58
C ALA A 172 4.56 18.81 7.48
N ALA A 173 3.99 19.07 6.32
CA ALA A 173 3.08 20.19 6.12
C ALA A 173 1.76 19.95 6.86
N GLU A 174 1.24 20.97 7.57
CA GLU A 174 -0.01 20.89 8.32
C GLU A 174 -1.25 21.23 7.47
N LYS A 175 -1.04 21.78 6.27
CA LYS A 175 -2.09 22.16 5.32
C LYS A 175 -1.66 21.81 3.90
N ASP A 176 -2.64 21.75 3.00
CA ASP A 176 -2.38 21.69 1.57
C ASP A 176 -1.66 22.98 1.14
N PHE A 177 -0.75 22.85 0.20
CA PHE A 177 0.02 23.97 -0.34
C PHE A 177 0.36 23.76 -1.82
N GLU A 178 0.91 24.78 -2.43
CA GLU A 178 1.37 24.72 -3.82
C GLU A 178 2.86 25.08 -3.90
N ALA A 179 3.60 24.32 -4.70
CA ALA A 179 5.00 24.58 -5.00
C ALA A 179 5.21 24.49 -6.52
N GLN A 180 5.57 25.62 -7.16
CA GLN A 180 5.86 25.70 -8.60
C GLN A 180 4.74 25.07 -9.46
N GLY A 181 3.49 25.40 -9.19
CA GLY A 181 2.32 24.88 -9.91
C GLY A 181 1.94 23.42 -9.58
N ARG A 182 2.61 22.81 -8.60
CA ARG A 182 2.26 21.46 -8.09
C ARG A 182 1.52 21.57 -6.78
N LYS A 183 0.35 20.96 -6.71
CA LYS A 183 -0.43 20.85 -5.48
C LYS A 183 0.08 19.71 -4.62
N LEU A 184 0.38 19.98 -3.35
CA LEU A 184 0.81 19.02 -2.36
C LEU A 184 -0.18 19.05 -1.18
N ARG A 185 -0.42 17.89 -0.60
CA ARG A 185 -1.39 17.73 0.49
C ARG A 185 -0.76 17.95 1.86
N ALA A 186 -1.58 18.24 2.84
CA ALA A 186 -1.22 18.14 4.24
C ALA A 186 -0.58 16.76 4.54
N GLY A 187 0.44 16.71 5.39
CA GLY A 187 1.25 15.52 5.64
C GLY A 187 2.41 15.33 4.64
N SER A 188 2.53 16.14 3.59
CA SER A 188 3.67 16.10 2.66
C SER A 188 4.98 16.39 3.39
N PHE A 189 6.01 15.61 3.06
CA PHE A 189 7.32 15.79 3.66
C PHE A 189 8.08 16.93 3.02
N ILE A 190 8.77 17.69 3.84
CA ILE A 190 9.64 18.82 3.46
C ILE A 190 11.00 18.58 4.11
N LEU A 191 12.05 18.41 3.31
CA LEU A 191 13.41 18.23 3.77
C LEU A 191 14.28 19.39 3.24
N LYS A 192 14.94 20.09 4.15
CA LYS A 192 15.84 21.22 3.80
C LYS A 192 17.27 20.70 3.71
N PRO A 193 18.03 20.99 2.62
CA PRO A 193 19.42 20.56 2.51
C PRO A 193 20.30 21.06 3.66
N GLY A 194 20.06 22.28 4.16
CA GLY A 194 20.84 22.86 5.26
C GLY A 194 20.65 22.19 6.62
N ASP A 195 19.55 21.44 6.80
CA ASP A 195 19.21 20.75 8.05
C ASP A 195 19.54 19.25 7.99
N ASN A 196 20.08 18.76 6.88
CA ASN A 196 20.27 17.34 6.59
C ASN A 196 21.71 17.05 6.09
N PRO A 197 22.14 15.78 6.06
CA PRO A 197 23.43 15.39 5.53
C PRO A 197 23.67 15.83 4.07
N LYS A 198 24.93 16.02 3.69
CA LYS A 198 25.33 16.53 2.36
C LYS A 198 24.93 15.61 1.20
N ASP A 199 24.75 14.34 1.46
CA ASP A 199 24.31 13.30 0.50
C ASP A 199 22.79 13.16 0.39
N LEU A 200 22.02 14.08 0.99
CA LEU A 200 20.56 14.04 1.01
C LEU A 200 19.94 13.82 -0.39
N GLU A 201 20.47 14.48 -1.42
CA GLU A 201 19.94 14.34 -2.79
C GLU A 201 20.07 12.89 -3.30
N SER A 202 21.24 12.29 -3.14
CA SER A 202 21.47 10.88 -3.55
C SER A 202 20.56 9.93 -2.78
N VAL A 203 20.45 10.13 -1.48
CA VAL A 203 19.60 9.33 -0.60
C VAL A 203 18.13 9.38 -1.01
N LEU A 204 17.63 10.58 -1.32
CA LEU A 204 16.25 10.77 -1.74
C LEU A 204 15.98 10.18 -3.13
N ASP A 205 16.92 10.33 -4.06
CA ASP A 205 16.81 9.78 -5.41
C ASP A 205 16.79 8.24 -5.37
N GLU A 206 17.70 7.63 -4.65
CA GLU A 206 17.77 6.17 -4.48
C GLU A 206 16.51 5.62 -3.78
N ALA A 207 16.08 6.26 -2.69
CA ALA A 207 14.88 5.84 -1.97
C ALA A 207 13.63 5.98 -2.86
N GLY A 208 13.49 7.10 -3.56
CA GLY A 208 12.37 7.32 -4.49
C GLY A 208 12.31 6.27 -5.59
N LYS A 209 13.45 5.96 -6.22
CA LYS A 209 13.55 4.91 -7.26
C LYS A 209 13.26 3.52 -6.71
N LYS A 210 13.77 3.19 -5.53
CA LYS A 210 13.60 1.87 -4.92
C LYS A 210 12.17 1.64 -4.42
N GLN A 211 11.55 2.66 -3.83
CA GLN A 211 10.24 2.54 -3.18
C GLN A 211 9.09 3.04 -4.04
N GLY A 212 9.37 3.73 -5.15
CA GLY A 212 8.37 4.19 -6.11
C GLY A 212 7.64 5.45 -5.68
N PHE A 213 8.34 6.43 -5.09
CA PHE A 213 7.76 7.75 -4.81
C PHE A 213 8.56 8.88 -5.49
N ALA A 214 7.83 9.93 -5.89
CA ALA A 214 8.43 11.10 -6.50
C ALA A 214 8.94 12.08 -5.44
N VAL A 215 10.11 12.63 -5.68
CA VAL A 215 10.72 13.70 -4.89
C VAL A 215 10.83 14.95 -5.77
N LEU A 216 10.26 16.06 -5.33
CA LEU A 216 10.28 17.33 -6.05
C LEU A 216 11.37 18.23 -5.45
N ALA A 217 12.42 18.48 -6.19
CA ALA A 217 13.49 19.41 -5.79
C ALA A 217 13.08 20.85 -6.10
N SER A 218 12.80 21.63 -5.06
CA SER A 218 12.26 23.00 -5.13
C SER A 218 13.32 24.05 -4.91
N PRO A 219 13.35 25.15 -5.69
CA PRO A 219 14.22 26.30 -5.48
C PRO A 219 13.75 27.21 -4.33
N ALA A 220 12.63 26.89 -3.68
CA ALA A 220 12.11 27.62 -2.54
C ALA A 220 11.59 26.69 -1.47
N VAL A 221 11.69 27.11 -0.21
CA VAL A 221 10.99 26.46 0.91
C VAL A 221 9.53 26.89 0.87
N PRO A 222 8.56 25.98 0.89
CA PRO A 222 7.15 26.35 0.90
C PRO A 222 6.79 27.16 2.17
N ASP A 223 5.95 28.19 1.99
CA ASP A 223 5.37 28.93 3.10
C ASP A 223 4.11 28.22 3.61
N VAL A 224 4.31 27.24 4.48
CA VAL A 224 3.24 26.44 5.09
C VAL A 224 3.63 26.07 6.52
N PRO A 225 2.67 26.06 7.48
CA PRO A 225 2.93 25.56 8.82
C PRO A 225 3.41 24.10 8.76
N THR A 226 4.41 23.79 9.58
CA THR A 226 5.02 22.47 9.62
C THR A 226 5.33 22.01 11.03
N HIS A 227 5.36 20.71 11.25
CA HIS A 227 5.94 20.09 12.43
C HIS A 227 6.95 19.01 12.05
N GLU A 228 7.82 18.65 12.97
CA GLU A 228 8.81 17.60 12.75
C GLU A 228 8.18 16.22 12.82
N VAL A 229 8.50 15.37 11.84
CA VAL A 229 8.05 13.97 11.79
C VAL A 229 9.07 13.08 12.52
N GLY A 230 8.71 12.59 13.70
CA GLY A 230 9.48 11.61 14.43
C GLY A 230 9.39 10.20 13.83
N ALA A 231 10.25 9.30 14.31
CA ALA A 231 10.09 7.86 14.12
C ALA A 231 9.73 7.25 15.49
N PRO A 232 8.44 7.10 15.82
CA PRO A 232 8.00 6.71 17.15
C PRO A 232 8.44 5.28 17.50
N ARG A 233 8.59 5.03 18.81
CA ARG A 233 8.78 3.68 19.34
C ARG A 233 7.41 3.01 19.38
N VAL A 234 7.20 2.02 18.49
CA VAL A 234 5.92 1.34 18.32
C VAL A 234 5.91 0.04 19.10
N ALA A 235 4.80 -0.26 19.76
CA ALA A 235 4.47 -1.59 20.25
C ALA A 235 3.18 -2.10 19.62
N VAL A 236 3.11 -3.40 19.36
CA VAL A 236 1.87 -4.11 19.02
C VAL A 236 1.48 -4.94 20.22
N MET A 237 0.31 -4.64 20.77
CA MET A 237 -0.25 -5.37 21.90
C MET A 237 -1.11 -6.51 21.41
N HIS A 238 -0.95 -7.69 22.01
CA HIS A 238 -1.73 -8.88 21.70
C HIS A 238 -2.46 -9.44 22.91
N THR A 239 -3.57 -10.12 22.63
CA THR A 239 -4.23 -11.04 23.55
C THR A 239 -3.87 -12.48 23.20
N TRP A 240 -4.36 -13.46 23.97
CA TRP A 240 -4.25 -14.88 23.61
C TRP A 240 -5.47 -15.37 22.79
N GLN A 241 -6.35 -14.46 22.41
CA GLN A 241 -7.59 -14.75 21.69
C GLN A 241 -7.57 -14.06 20.32
N ASN A 242 -8.15 -14.72 19.31
CA ASN A 242 -8.35 -14.14 17.98
C ASN A 242 -7.06 -13.50 17.37
N THR A 243 -5.96 -14.22 17.46
CA THR A 243 -4.63 -13.73 17.06
C THR A 243 -4.42 -13.66 15.55
N GLN A 244 -5.34 -14.17 14.73
CA GLN A 244 -5.22 -14.18 13.28
C GLN A 244 -5.14 -12.77 12.69
N ASN A 245 -6.05 -11.88 13.06
CA ASN A 245 -6.07 -10.50 12.54
C ASN A 245 -4.85 -9.70 13.00
N GLU A 246 -4.39 -9.94 14.21
CA GLU A 246 -3.15 -9.35 14.72
C GLU A 246 -1.93 -9.85 13.93
N GLY A 247 -1.91 -11.13 13.55
CA GLY A 247 -0.88 -11.70 12.68
C GLY A 247 -0.80 -10.99 11.32
N TRP A 248 -1.94 -10.67 10.71
CA TRP A 248 -1.98 -9.89 9.46
C TRP A 248 -1.44 -8.46 9.64
N LEU A 249 -1.75 -7.81 10.76
CA LEU A 249 -1.16 -6.51 11.08
C LEU A 249 0.37 -6.59 11.18
N ARG A 250 0.90 -7.60 11.85
CA ARG A 250 2.35 -7.80 12.00
C ARG A 250 3.02 -8.04 10.65
N ILE A 251 2.47 -8.90 9.79
CA ILE A 251 2.97 -9.10 8.43
C ILE A 251 3.04 -7.78 7.67
N ALA A 252 2.00 -6.94 7.77
CA ALA A 252 2.01 -5.63 7.11
C ALA A 252 3.12 -4.71 7.66
N LEU A 253 3.32 -4.67 8.97
CA LEU A 253 4.39 -3.87 9.57
C LEU A 253 5.79 -4.39 9.16
N ASP A 254 5.98 -5.71 9.14
CA ASP A 254 7.22 -6.36 8.71
C ASP A 254 7.53 -6.05 7.24
N GLU A 255 6.54 -6.15 6.35
CA GLU A 255 6.68 -5.84 4.93
C GLU A 255 7.02 -4.36 4.65
N TYR A 256 6.47 -3.45 5.45
CA TYR A 256 6.79 -2.02 5.34
C TYR A 256 8.05 -1.63 6.14
N GLY A 257 8.72 -2.57 6.80
CA GLY A 257 9.93 -2.32 7.58
C GLY A 257 9.70 -1.39 8.77
N ILE A 258 8.50 -1.41 9.36
CA ILE A 258 8.14 -0.63 10.54
C ILE A 258 8.50 -1.44 11.78
N PRO A 259 9.53 -1.07 12.55
CA PRO A 259 9.93 -1.81 13.73
C PRO A 259 8.90 -1.65 14.86
N TYR A 260 8.60 -2.73 15.55
CA TYR A 260 7.71 -2.72 16.70
C TYR A 260 8.18 -3.70 17.78
N ALA A 261 7.81 -3.42 19.02
CA ALA A 261 7.89 -4.39 20.12
C ALA A 261 6.57 -5.17 20.20
N TYR A 262 6.65 -6.50 20.24
CA TYR A 262 5.48 -7.34 20.41
C TYR A 262 5.24 -7.60 21.91
N ILE A 263 4.15 -7.06 22.46
CA ILE A 263 3.88 -7.08 23.90
C ILE A 263 2.50 -7.67 24.21
N SER A 264 2.40 -8.37 25.32
CA SER A 264 1.12 -8.94 25.76
C SER A 264 0.28 -7.93 26.53
N VAL A 265 -1.03 -8.17 26.62
CA VAL A 265 -1.93 -7.45 27.52
C VAL A 265 -1.43 -7.48 28.98
N HIS A 266 -0.78 -8.58 29.40
CA HIS A 266 -0.18 -8.67 30.73
C HIS A 266 0.98 -7.69 30.91
N ALA A 267 1.84 -7.57 29.90
CA ALA A 267 2.94 -6.59 29.93
C ALA A 267 2.43 -5.14 30.00
N VAL A 268 1.29 -4.86 29.37
CA VAL A 268 0.62 -3.56 29.47
C VAL A 268 0.03 -3.34 30.85
N ARG A 269 -0.71 -4.32 31.37
CA ARG A 269 -1.33 -4.24 32.68
C ARG A 269 -0.33 -4.07 33.81
N ASP A 270 0.79 -4.80 33.76
CA ASP A 270 1.76 -4.89 34.86
C ASP A 270 2.84 -3.80 34.79
N ASN A 271 2.82 -2.92 33.77
CA ASN A 271 3.80 -1.87 33.60
C ASN A 271 3.16 -0.48 33.60
N ALA A 272 3.29 0.22 34.72
CA ALA A 272 2.79 1.60 34.86
C ALA A 272 3.59 2.65 34.05
N LYS A 273 4.75 2.29 33.49
CA LYS A 273 5.67 3.21 32.80
C LYS A 273 5.80 2.88 31.30
N LEU A 274 4.70 2.54 30.65
CA LEU A 274 4.70 2.22 29.22
C LEU A 274 5.23 3.35 28.35
N ARG A 275 4.91 4.60 28.72
CA ARG A 275 5.36 5.79 27.98
C ARG A 275 6.88 5.98 27.97
N ASP A 276 7.61 5.44 28.95
CA ASP A 276 9.07 5.47 28.96
C ASP A 276 9.67 4.58 27.85
N LYS A 277 8.91 3.60 27.38
CA LYS A 277 9.34 2.60 26.39
C LYS A 277 8.73 2.81 25.02
N TYR A 278 7.46 3.26 24.94
CA TYR A 278 6.68 3.32 23.71
C TYR A 278 5.99 4.66 23.56
N ASP A 279 5.99 5.18 22.35
CA ASP A 279 5.28 6.41 21.99
C ASP A 279 3.90 6.06 21.42
N VAL A 280 3.78 4.90 20.79
CA VAL A 280 2.53 4.37 20.20
C VAL A 280 2.36 2.91 20.58
N ILE A 281 1.17 2.56 21.06
CA ILE A 281 0.76 1.17 21.26
C ILE A 281 -0.41 0.89 20.32
N ILE A 282 -0.22 -0.05 19.40
CA ILE A 282 -1.26 -0.49 18.47
C ILE A 282 -1.91 -1.74 19.06
N PHE A 283 -3.23 -1.67 19.24
CA PHE A 283 -4.05 -2.84 19.52
C PHE A 283 -4.76 -3.22 18.22
N GLY A 284 -4.35 -4.34 17.65
CA GLY A 284 -4.89 -4.83 16.37
C GLY A 284 -6.38 -5.19 16.46
N PRO A 285 -7.04 -5.41 15.31
CA PRO A 285 -8.43 -5.84 15.30
C PRO A 285 -8.62 -7.10 16.12
N SER A 286 -9.49 -7.03 17.10
CA SER A 286 -9.82 -8.15 17.98
C SER A 286 -11.33 -8.33 17.97
N SER A 287 -11.79 -9.58 17.91
CA SER A 287 -13.22 -9.91 17.95
C SER A 287 -13.86 -9.90 19.34
N PRO A 288 -13.12 -10.04 20.46
CA PRO A 288 -13.77 -10.00 21.77
C PRO A 288 -14.32 -8.61 22.11
N ASP A 289 -15.39 -8.59 22.87
CA ASP A 289 -15.93 -7.36 23.42
C ASP A 289 -14.94 -6.69 24.40
N PRO A 290 -15.09 -5.39 24.70
CA PRO A 290 -14.17 -4.66 25.58
C PRO A 290 -14.04 -5.29 26.97
N LEU A 291 -15.10 -5.89 27.49
CA LEU A 291 -15.09 -6.51 28.81
C LEU A 291 -14.21 -7.77 28.83
N SER A 292 -14.28 -8.59 27.78
CA SER A 292 -13.43 -9.79 27.68
C SER A 292 -11.96 -9.45 27.47
N ILE A 293 -11.63 -8.29 26.85
CA ILE A 293 -10.27 -7.80 26.73
C ILE A 293 -9.70 -7.44 28.11
N VAL A 294 -10.48 -6.77 28.94
CA VAL A 294 -10.06 -6.29 30.28
C VAL A 294 -10.09 -7.39 31.33
N SER A 295 -11.15 -8.20 31.34
CA SER A 295 -11.43 -9.18 32.37
C SER A 295 -11.02 -10.61 32.00
N GLY A 296 -10.63 -10.84 30.77
CA GLY A 296 -10.32 -12.17 30.24
C GLY A 296 -11.57 -12.98 29.91
N LEU A 297 -11.37 -14.26 29.61
CA LEU A 297 -12.47 -15.17 29.36
C LEU A 297 -13.20 -15.45 30.65
N GLY A 298 -14.42 -14.93 30.78
CA GLY A 298 -15.34 -15.27 31.85
C GLY A 298 -16.14 -16.54 31.54
N GLY A 299 -16.62 -17.22 32.57
CA GLY A 299 -17.56 -18.30 32.47
C GLY A 299 -17.10 -19.62 33.15
N ASP A 300 -18.06 -20.51 33.36
CA ASP A 300 -17.86 -21.78 34.06
C ASP A 300 -17.29 -22.92 33.20
N LYS A 301 -16.95 -22.63 31.94
CA LYS A 301 -16.40 -23.65 31.04
C LYS A 301 -14.89 -23.78 31.25
N PRO A 302 -14.40 -25.01 31.50
CA PRO A 302 -12.97 -25.26 31.60
C PRO A 302 -12.31 -24.91 30.28
N LEU A 303 -11.32 -24.04 30.33
CA LEU A 303 -10.51 -23.70 29.16
C LEU A 303 -9.43 -24.76 28.93
N PRO A 304 -9.21 -25.22 27.70
CA PRO A 304 -8.16 -26.17 27.38
C PRO A 304 -6.78 -25.48 27.40
N TRP A 305 -6.47 -24.89 28.54
CA TRP A 305 -5.31 -24.05 28.71
C TRP A 305 -4.60 -24.37 30.03
N LYS A 306 -3.29 -24.52 29.97
CA LYS A 306 -2.48 -24.79 31.16
C LYS A 306 -1.85 -23.49 31.66
N LYS A 307 -2.18 -23.12 32.89
CA LYS A 307 -1.57 -21.97 33.55
C LYS A 307 -0.05 -22.15 33.70
N THR A 308 0.69 -21.15 33.27
CA THR A 308 2.16 -21.05 33.40
C THR A 308 2.54 -19.72 34.03
N THR A 309 3.81 -19.54 34.38
CA THR A 309 4.34 -18.24 34.84
C THR A 309 4.27 -17.16 33.74
N LEU A 310 4.36 -17.54 32.45
CA LEU A 310 4.26 -16.62 31.30
C LEU A 310 2.80 -16.31 30.93
N THR A 311 1.90 -17.25 31.17
CA THR A 311 0.48 -17.12 30.85
C THR A 311 -0.35 -17.47 32.09
N PRO A 312 -0.35 -16.61 33.13
CA PRO A 312 -1.08 -16.85 34.37
C PRO A 312 -2.59 -16.79 34.21
N ASN A 313 -3.07 -16.09 33.23
CA ASN A 313 -4.45 -16.03 32.74
C ASN A 313 -4.42 -15.74 31.26
N ILE A 314 -5.57 -15.70 30.59
CA ILE A 314 -5.69 -15.43 29.14
C ILE A 314 -6.48 -14.15 28.82
N GLY A 315 -6.63 -13.30 29.78
CA GLY A 315 -7.24 -11.97 29.65
C GLY A 315 -6.36 -10.87 30.20
#